data_a0782e9186e2e9d42abb85f978027199
#
_entry.id   a0782e9186e2e9d42abb85f978027199
#
_cell.length_a   1.000
_cell.length_b   1.000
_cell.length_c   1.000
_cell.angle_alpha   90.00
_cell.angle_beta   90.00
_cell.angle_gamma   90.00
#
_symmetry.space_group_name_H-M   'P 1'
#
loop_
_entity.id
_entity.type
_entity.pdbx_description
1 polymer ?
#
loop_
_entity_poly.entity_id
_entity_poly.type
_entity_poly.pdbx_seq_one_letter_code
_entity_poly.pdbx_strand_id
1 'polypeptide(L)'
;MKPALAILLCLFFRTGRLAAQEIDCDVKITNKEALTAQAREALADFLPQVTQYINSYRWTREDLANLKIKCTIDISFQGSPRDNHYSVQAFIGSQRPIYKLERNTAVVRILDDGWEFDYVRSQPFIHNESRYDPLLSVLDFYMYLILGYDFETYKAGDGTPYFQKALDIANLSRAGVGWDNPSPAVYSRGQLIDELMNVKFHDFRDALFRYHFRGLDLLHKDEARARKNIFAALDKIGKLQEKINVRSLVLRTFFDAKYQEIAEVFLKDPDREIFARLSKIDPAHQTKYEEASQRPR
;
A
#
# COMPACT_ATOMS: atom_id res chain seq x y z
N MET A 1 65.31 37.21 1.12
CA MET A 1 63.93 37.15 0.56
C MET A 1 63.53 35.68 0.55
N LYS A 2 62.58 35.29 1.36
CA LYS A 2 62.03 33.93 1.39
C LYS A 2 60.63 33.96 0.76
N PRO A 3 60.28 33.12 -0.20
CA PRO A 3 58.92 33.07 -0.68
C PRO A 3 58.02 32.30 0.28
N ALA A 4 56.92 32.91 0.66
CA ALA A 4 55.84 32.25 1.43
C ALA A 4 55.03 31.32 0.52
N LEU A 5 54.99 30.04 0.85
CA LEU A 5 54.20 29.01 0.17
C LEU A 5 52.77 29.09 0.69
N ALA A 6 51.86 29.62 -0.07
CA ALA A 6 50.43 29.64 0.23
C ALA A 6 49.84 28.27 -0.08
N ILE A 7 49.53 27.48 0.95
CA ILE A 7 48.79 26.22 0.83
C ILE A 7 47.30 26.54 0.64
N LEU A 8 46.81 26.39 -0.59
CA LEU A 8 45.38 26.50 -0.93
C LEU A 8 44.66 25.20 -0.50
N LEU A 9 44.00 25.25 0.67
CA LEU A 9 43.20 24.15 1.19
C LEU A 9 41.87 24.07 0.42
N CYS A 10 41.83 23.26 -0.63
CA CYS A 10 40.57 22.96 -1.33
C CYS A 10 39.66 22.11 -0.43
N LEU A 11 38.76 22.75 0.28
CA LEU A 11 37.62 22.12 0.94
C LEU A 11 36.68 21.55 -0.14
N PHE A 12 36.84 20.27 -0.46
CA PHE A 12 35.83 19.51 -1.18
C PHE A 12 34.60 19.37 -0.27
N PHE A 13 33.68 20.33 -0.38
CA PHE A 13 32.30 20.09 0.06
C PHE A 13 31.75 18.95 -0.80
N ARG A 14 31.82 17.74 -0.25
CA ARG A 14 30.96 16.67 -0.71
C ARG A 14 29.52 17.13 -0.42
N THR A 15 28.85 17.71 -1.42
CA THR A 15 27.40 17.82 -1.39
C THR A 15 26.86 16.42 -1.34
N GLY A 16 26.69 15.87 -0.13
CA GLY A 16 25.91 14.69 0.06
C GLY A 16 24.55 14.98 -0.53
N ARG A 17 24.21 14.30 -1.62
CA ARG A 17 22.83 14.27 -2.09
C ARG A 17 22.04 13.80 -0.88
N LEU A 18 21.23 14.68 -0.30
CA LEU A 18 20.16 14.28 0.61
C LEU A 18 19.32 13.33 -0.23
N ALA A 19 19.51 12.03 -0.03
CA ALA A 19 18.65 11.04 -0.65
C ALA A 19 17.25 11.38 -0.21
N ALA A 20 16.42 11.83 -1.13
CA ALA A 20 15.01 12.07 -0.85
C ALA A 20 14.43 10.74 -0.37
N GLN A 21 13.78 10.78 0.79
CA GLN A 21 13.07 9.61 1.31
C GLN A 21 11.95 9.26 0.32
N GLU A 22 11.84 7.98 0.02
CA GLU A 22 10.96 7.51 -1.06
C GLU A 22 9.48 7.53 -0.66
N ILE A 23 9.20 7.40 0.64
CA ILE A 23 7.85 7.37 1.21
C ILE A 23 7.52 8.72 1.86
N ASP A 24 6.31 9.18 1.63
CA ASP A 24 5.68 10.35 2.27
C ASP A 24 4.36 9.88 2.89
N CYS A 25 4.43 9.42 4.13
CA CYS A 25 3.32 8.81 4.85
C CYS A 25 2.70 9.79 5.83
N ASP A 26 1.40 10.04 5.66
CA ASP A 26 0.56 10.75 6.61
C ASP A 26 0.05 9.74 7.67
N VAL A 27 0.59 9.82 8.88
CA VAL A 27 0.19 8.95 10.00
C VAL A 27 -0.82 9.68 10.87
N LYS A 28 -1.93 9.01 11.16
CA LYS A 28 -3.00 9.52 12.02
C LYS A 28 -3.28 8.54 13.15
N ILE A 29 -3.75 9.08 14.26
CA ILE A 29 -4.25 8.31 15.39
C ILE A 29 -5.66 8.78 15.69
N THR A 30 -6.58 7.83 15.76
CA THR A 30 -8.00 8.07 16.02
C THR A 30 -8.48 7.22 17.21
N ASN A 31 -9.68 7.55 17.71
CA ASN A 31 -10.37 6.82 18.76
C ASN A 31 -9.56 6.69 20.08
N LYS A 32 -8.77 7.73 20.42
CA LYS A 32 -7.99 7.74 21.69
C LYS A 32 -8.89 7.73 22.94
N GLU A 33 -10.14 8.12 22.81
CA GLU A 33 -11.16 8.09 23.85
C GLU A 33 -11.50 6.67 24.34
N ALA A 34 -11.25 5.64 23.53
CA ALA A 34 -11.34 4.24 23.96
C ALA A 34 -10.29 3.83 25.00
N LEU A 35 -9.28 4.70 25.23
CA LEU A 35 -8.18 4.45 26.16
C LEU A 35 -8.37 5.17 27.49
N THR A 36 -7.80 4.61 28.56
CA THR A 36 -7.69 5.29 29.86
C THR A 36 -6.80 6.54 29.77
N ALA A 37 -6.91 7.45 30.72
CA ALA A 37 -6.05 8.64 30.77
C ALA A 37 -4.55 8.27 30.84
N GLN A 38 -4.22 7.25 31.65
CA GLN A 38 -2.85 6.74 31.77
C GLN A 38 -2.33 6.17 30.45
N ALA A 39 -3.12 5.36 29.74
CA ALA A 39 -2.73 4.82 28.43
C ALA A 39 -2.53 5.92 27.37
N ARG A 40 -3.37 6.96 27.39
CA ARG A 40 -3.20 8.13 26.50
C ARG A 40 -1.90 8.89 26.78
N GLU A 41 -1.54 9.06 28.05
CA GLU A 41 -0.29 9.72 28.42
C GLU A 41 0.92 8.90 28.02
N ALA A 42 0.87 7.57 28.16
CA ALA A 42 1.93 6.67 27.72
C ALA A 42 2.17 6.75 26.19
N LEU A 43 1.14 7.12 25.41
CA LEU A 43 1.21 7.27 23.96
C LEU A 43 1.54 8.70 23.48
N ALA A 44 1.96 9.61 24.38
CA ALA A 44 2.14 11.02 24.02
C ALA A 44 3.16 11.26 22.89
N ASP A 45 4.18 10.42 22.78
CA ASP A 45 5.24 10.47 21.77
C ASP A 45 5.10 9.40 20.66
N PHE A 46 4.07 8.56 20.73
CA PHE A 46 3.85 7.46 19.78
C PHE A 46 3.69 7.95 18.33
N LEU A 47 2.78 8.91 18.09
CA LEU A 47 2.54 9.44 16.74
C LEU A 47 3.80 10.05 16.11
N PRO A 48 4.54 10.97 16.76
CA PRO A 48 5.76 11.50 16.17
C PRO A 48 6.83 10.42 15.95
N GLN A 49 6.95 9.41 16.82
CA GLN A 49 7.91 8.31 16.63
C GLN A 49 7.55 7.44 15.42
N VAL A 50 6.28 7.03 15.28
CA VAL A 50 5.82 6.26 14.10
C VAL A 50 6.03 7.07 12.82
N THR A 51 5.64 8.35 12.82
CA THR A 51 5.81 9.23 11.66
C THR A 51 7.28 9.38 11.27
N GLN A 52 8.15 9.60 12.25
CA GLN A 52 9.59 9.69 12.02
C GLN A 52 10.16 8.36 11.51
N TYR A 53 9.80 7.24 12.13
CA TYR A 53 10.27 5.92 11.75
C TYR A 53 9.99 5.62 10.27
N ILE A 54 8.76 5.85 9.84
CA ILE A 54 8.35 5.58 8.45
C ILE A 54 9.03 6.55 7.48
N ASN A 55 8.99 7.85 7.78
CA ASN A 55 9.40 8.89 6.83
C ASN A 55 10.90 9.17 6.85
N SER A 56 11.68 8.67 7.82
CA SER A 56 13.13 8.88 7.87
C SER A 56 13.95 7.68 7.40
N TYR A 57 13.35 6.48 7.36
CA TYR A 57 14.06 5.28 6.89
C TYR A 57 14.13 5.23 5.37
N ARG A 58 15.23 4.73 4.83
CA ARG A 58 15.41 4.49 3.40
C ARG A 58 14.91 3.10 3.01
N TRP A 59 13.70 3.03 2.48
CA TRP A 59 13.01 1.77 2.18
C TRP A 59 13.47 1.09 0.89
N THR A 60 14.04 1.86 -0.06
CA THR A 60 14.59 1.33 -1.31
C THR A 60 15.93 1.96 -1.65
N ARG A 61 16.70 1.28 -2.49
CA ARG A 61 17.94 1.83 -3.06
C ARG A 61 17.71 2.51 -4.41
N GLU A 62 16.51 2.36 -4.96
CA GLU A 62 16.14 2.98 -6.24
C GLU A 62 16.07 4.50 -6.11
N ASP A 63 16.42 5.19 -7.18
CA ASP A 63 16.29 6.65 -7.29
C ASP A 63 14.93 6.97 -7.94
N LEU A 64 13.99 7.45 -7.15
CA LEU A 64 12.67 7.84 -7.63
C LEU A 64 12.64 9.27 -8.22
N ALA A 65 13.78 9.87 -8.50
CA ALA A 65 13.90 11.20 -9.12
C ALA A 65 13.04 12.28 -8.43
N ASN A 66 13.05 12.29 -7.09
CA ASN A 66 12.25 13.15 -6.20
C ASN A 66 10.72 12.87 -6.20
N LEU A 67 10.26 11.83 -6.87
CA LEU A 67 8.89 11.35 -6.68
C LEU A 67 8.79 10.66 -5.32
N LYS A 68 7.72 10.96 -4.59
CA LYS A 68 7.42 10.31 -3.31
C LYS A 68 6.17 9.47 -3.44
N ILE A 69 6.25 8.25 -2.92
CA ILE A 69 5.09 7.37 -2.79
C ILE A 69 4.26 7.87 -1.61
N LYS A 70 3.08 8.38 -1.92
CA LYS A 70 2.18 8.90 -0.89
C LYS A 70 1.36 7.78 -0.29
N CYS A 71 1.39 7.71 1.05
CA CYS A 71 0.57 6.78 1.80
C CYS A 71 -0.06 7.41 3.04
N THR A 72 -1.05 6.72 3.59
CA THR A 72 -1.71 7.08 4.84
C THR A 72 -1.80 5.84 5.71
N ILE A 73 -1.50 5.99 6.99
CA ILE A 73 -1.79 5.00 8.03
C ILE A 73 -2.64 5.67 9.10
N ASP A 74 -3.89 5.24 9.24
CA ASP A 74 -4.76 5.68 10.33
C ASP A 74 -4.87 4.55 11.35
N ILE A 75 -4.36 4.80 12.57
CA ILE A 75 -4.32 3.84 13.68
C ILE A 75 -5.45 4.19 14.63
N SER A 76 -6.50 3.39 14.64
CA SER A 76 -7.67 3.54 15.50
C SER A 76 -7.57 2.61 16.71
N PHE A 77 -7.42 3.19 17.91
CA PHE A 77 -7.34 2.39 19.13
C PHE A 77 -8.67 1.76 19.46
N GLN A 78 -8.67 0.45 19.73
CA GLN A 78 -9.85 -0.31 20.15
C GLN A 78 -9.87 -0.53 21.66
N GLY A 79 -8.71 -0.48 22.31
CA GLY A 79 -8.56 -0.61 23.75
C GLY A 79 -7.11 -0.84 24.20
N SER A 80 -6.96 -0.90 25.51
CA SER A 80 -5.73 -1.30 26.18
C SER A 80 -6.09 -2.36 27.23
N PRO A 81 -6.09 -3.65 26.86
CA PRO A 81 -6.56 -4.74 27.74
C PRO A 81 -5.65 -4.96 28.95
N ARG A 82 -4.41 -4.48 28.91
CA ARG A 82 -3.44 -4.47 30.02
C ARG A 82 -2.50 -3.27 29.87
N ASP A 83 -1.76 -2.95 30.90
CA ASP A 83 -0.78 -1.85 30.88
C ASP A 83 0.20 -1.99 29.71
N ASN A 84 0.39 -0.89 28.98
CA ASN A 84 1.27 -0.77 27.82
C ASN A 84 0.96 -1.70 26.63
N HIS A 85 -0.14 -2.44 26.66
CA HIS A 85 -0.59 -3.29 25.57
C HIS A 85 -1.81 -2.67 24.89
N TYR A 86 -1.76 -2.58 23.55
CA TYR A 86 -2.77 -1.88 22.76
C TYR A 86 -3.31 -2.79 21.67
N SER A 87 -4.63 -2.78 21.50
CA SER A 87 -5.32 -3.38 20.37
C SER A 87 -5.81 -2.25 19.47
N VAL A 88 -5.51 -2.33 18.18
CA VAL A 88 -5.82 -1.31 17.19
C VAL A 88 -6.37 -1.90 15.91
N GLN A 89 -7.14 -1.09 15.19
CA GLN A 89 -7.48 -1.29 13.80
C GLN A 89 -6.70 -0.26 12.98
N ALA A 90 -6.10 -0.68 11.88
CA ALA A 90 -5.34 0.22 11.01
C ALA A 90 -5.95 0.29 9.61
N PHE A 91 -6.16 1.50 9.11
CA PHE A 91 -6.42 1.73 7.70
C PHE A 91 -5.12 2.11 7.01
N ILE A 92 -4.75 1.33 5.99
CA ILE A 92 -3.56 1.54 5.17
C ILE A 92 -3.98 1.92 3.77
N GLY A 93 -3.56 3.09 3.32
CA GLY A 93 -3.81 3.58 1.97
C GLY A 93 -2.53 4.02 1.27
N SER A 94 -2.43 3.76 -0.03
CA SER A 94 -1.41 4.39 -0.88
C SER A 94 -2.01 4.83 -2.20
N GLN A 95 -1.38 5.83 -2.82
CA GLN A 95 -1.82 6.39 -4.08
C GLN A 95 -0.63 6.83 -4.93
N ARG A 96 -0.82 6.82 -6.24
CA ARG A 96 0.15 7.36 -7.20
C ARG A 96 -0.50 8.33 -8.18
N PRO A 97 0.24 9.28 -8.74
CA PRO A 97 -0.27 10.15 -9.80
C PRO A 97 -0.58 9.33 -11.07
N ILE A 98 -1.66 9.71 -11.77
CA ILE A 98 -1.91 9.24 -13.13
C ILE A 98 -1.15 10.15 -14.09
N TYR A 99 -0.40 9.56 -15.00
CA TYR A 99 0.48 10.32 -15.90
C TYR A 99 -0.24 11.41 -16.66
N LYS A 100 0.24 12.65 -16.56
CA LYS A 100 -0.32 13.88 -17.19
C LYS A 100 -1.79 14.18 -16.83
N LEU A 101 -2.31 13.64 -15.75
CA LEU A 101 -3.60 14.03 -15.20
C LEU A 101 -3.42 14.62 -13.81
N GLU A 102 -4.20 15.64 -13.46
CA GLU A 102 -4.18 16.27 -12.13
C GLU A 102 -4.97 15.47 -11.09
N ARG A 103 -4.81 14.16 -11.12
CA ARG A 103 -5.45 13.26 -10.16
C ARG A 103 -4.59 12.06 -9.85
N ASN A 104 -4.79 11.52 -8.67
CA ASN A 104 -4.16 10.28 -8.22
C ASN A 104 -5.10 9.10 -8.37
N THR A 105 -4.52 7.91 -8.40
CA THR A 105 -5.22 6.64 -8.32
C THR A 105 -4.82 5.92 -7.02
N ALA A 106 -5.79 5.35 -6.31
CA ALA A 106 -5.50 4.52 -5.15
C ALA A 106 -4.81 3.22 -5.61
N VAL A 107 -3.72 2.84 -4.95
CA VAL A 107 -2.98 1.61 -5.25
C VAL A 107 -3.25 0.55 -4.20
N VAL A 108 -3.18 0.92 -2.92
CA VAL A 108 -3.49 0.05 -1.78
C VAL A 108 -4.62 0.66 -0.97
N ARG A 109 -5.52 -0.20 -0.49
CA ARG A 109 -6.60 0.17 0.42
C ARG A 109 -6.94 -1.04 1.28
N ILE A 110 -6.45 -1.05 2.52
CA ILE A 110 -6.53 -2.20 3.43
C ILE A 110 -7.06 -1.72 4.76
N LEU A 111 -8.00 -2.47 5.31
CA LEU A 111 -8.42 -2.39 6.70
C LEU A 111 -7.86 -3.61 7.42
N ASP A 112 -6.95 -3.39 8.35
CA ASP A 112 -6.32 -4.39 9.18
C ASP A 112 -6.88 -4.27 10.60
N ASP A 113 -7.64 -5.24 11.03
CA ASP A 113 -8.30 -5.27 12.33
C ASP A 113 -7.61 -6.21 13.35
N GLY A 114 -6.50 -6.79 12.95
CA GLY A 114 -5.74 -7.77 13.76
C GLY A 114 -4.38 -7.23 14.22
N TRP A 115 -4.28 -6.01 14.72
CA TRP A 115 -2.99 -5.48 15.17
C TRP A 115 -2.99 -5.21 16.68
N GLU A 116 -2.10 -5.92 17.36
CA GLU A 116 -1.82 -5.74 18.79
C GLU A 116 -0.32 -5.56 19.01
N PHE A 117 0.05 -4.67 19.94
CA PHE A 117 1.44 -4.41 20.28
C PHE A 117 1.59 -3.88 21.71
N ASP A 118 2.79 -4.05 22.26
CA ASP A 118 3.20 -3.38 23.47
C ASP A 118 3.97 -2.09 23.11
N TYR A 119 3.73 -1.02 23.86
CA TYR A 119 4.44 0.25 23.71
C TYR A 119 4.71 0.89 25.05
N VAL A 120 5.95 1.31 25.25
CA VAL A 120 6.38 2.08 26.41
C VAL A 120 6.91 3.43 25.90
N ARG A 121 6.54 4.51 26.59
CA ARG A 121 6.95 5.86 26.23
C ARG A 121 8.47 5.94 26.06
N SER A 122 8.90 6.61 25.00
CA SER A 122 10.32 6.82 24.64
C SER A 122 11.10 5.55 24.29
N GLN A 123 10.43 4.41 24.05
CA GLN A 123 11.14 3.24 23.53
C GLN A 123 11.72 3.55 22.14
N PRO A 124 12.97 3.16 21.85
CA PRO A 124 13.57 3.42 20.54
C PRO A 124 12.97 2.53 19.46
N PHE A 125 12.62 3.12 18.30
CA PHE A 125 12.24 2.38 17.10
C PHE A 125 13.47 2.08 16.26
N ILE A 126 13.87 0.80 16.25
CA ILE A 126 15.06 0.34 15.54
C ILE A 126 14.65 -0.67 14.48
N HIS A 127 14.88 -0.32 13.20
CA HIS A 127 14.59 -1.21 12.08
C HIS A 127 15.41 -2.51 12.16
N ASN A 128 14.73 -3.65 12.13
CA ASN A 128 15.36 -4.97 12.18
C ASN A 128 14.52 -6.02 11.44
N GLU A 129 14.88 -6.31 10.21
CA GLU A 129 14.17 -7.30 9.35
C GLU A 129 14.39 -8.76 9.82
N SER A 130 15.27 -9.00 10.81
CA SER A 130 15.62 -10.37 11.25
C SER A 130 14.94 -10.81 12.54
N ARG A 131 14.15 -9.93 13.16
CA ARG A 131 13.48 -10.21 14.43
C ARG A 131 12.05 -9.68 14.41
N TYR A 132 11.13 -10.53 14.80
CA TYR A 132 9.75 -10.11 15.00
C TYR A 132 9.60 -9.09 16.13
N ASP A 133 8.95 -7.99 15.85
CA ASP A 133 8.45 -6.98 16.78
C ASP A 133 6.99 -6.68 16.44
N PRO A 134 6.03 -6.85 17.39
CA PRO A 134 4.61 -6.70 17.09
C PRO A 134 4.22 -5.31 16.56
N LEU A 135 4.97 -4.27 16.90
CA LEU A 135 4.74 -2.92 16.40
C LEU A 135 5.48 -2.67 15.08
N LEU A 136 6.81 -2.83 15.09
CA LEU A 136 7.66 -2.42 13.98
C LEU A 136 7.54 -3.35 12.78
N SER A 137 7.41 -4.67 12.98
CA SER A 137 7.25 -5.61 11.87
C SER A 137 5.97 -5.37 11.06
N VAL A 138 4.90 -4.86 11.68
CA VAL A 138 3.67 -4.48 10.95
C VAL A 138 3.90 -3.23 10.11
N LEU A 139 4.59 -2.23 10.65
CA LEU A 139 4.95 -1.03 9.88
C LEU A 139 5.86 -1.38 8.70
N ASP A 140 6.91 -2.16 8.94
CA ASP A 140 7.85 -2.60 7.90
C ASP A 140 7.15 -3.39 6.80
N PHE A 141 6.27 -4.33 7.18
CA PHE A 141 5.48 -5.10 6.24
C PHE A 141 4.67 -4.20 5.30
N TYR A 142 3.96 -3.21 5.85
CA TYR A 142 3.15 -2.32 5.02
C TYR A 142 3.99 -1.39 4.17
N MET A 143 5.14 -0.93 4.63
CA MET A 143 6.03 -0.12 3.80
C MET A 143 6.56 -0.92 2.61
N TYR A 144 6.99 -2.17 2.80
CA TYR A 144 7.42 -3.02 1.70
C TYR A 144 6.25 -3.45 0.80
N LEU A 145 5.08 -3.69 1.36
CA LEU A 145 3.88 -3.98 0.58
C LEU A 145 3.52 -2.80 -0.35
N ILE A 146 3.50 -1.57 0.17
CA ILE A 146 3.23 -0.34 -0.58
C ILE A 146 4.26 -0.13 -1.69
N LEU A 147 5.54 -0.29 -1.40
CA LEU A 147 6.61 -0.23 -2.40
C LEU A 147 6.40 -1.28 -3.49
N GLY A 148 6.15 -2.52 -3.10
CA GLY A 148 5.91 -3.61 -4.05
C GLY A 148 4.77 -3.31 -5.00
N TYR A 149 3.64 -2.85 -4.48
CA TYR A 149 2.51 -2.44 -5.31
C TYR A 149 2.82 -1.25 -6.20
N ASP A 150 3.48 -0.22 -5.68
CA ASP A 150 3.81 0.98 -6.47
C ASP A 150 4.69 0.62 -7.67
N PHE A 151 5.80 -0.08 -7.45
CA PHE A 151 6.70 -0.53 -8.50
C PHE A 151 6.01 -1.45 -9.52
N GLU A 152 5.14 -2.36 -9.06
CA GLU A 152 4.37 -3.25 -9.94
C GLU A 152 3.43 -2.48 -10.88
N THR A 153 2.96 -1.29 -10.48
CA THR A 153 2.10 -0.46 -11.34
C THR A 153 2.83 0.16 -12.53
N TYR A 154 4.16 0.28 -12.46
CA TYR A 154 4.98 0.85 -13.54
C TYR A 154 5.59 -0.21 -14.45
N LYS A 155 5.94 -1.38 -13.89
CA LYS A 155 6.47 -2.50 -14.66
C LYS A 155 6.16 -3.83 -13.96
N ALA A 156 5.61 -4.78 -14.72
CA ALA A 156 5.27 -6.08 -14.21
C ALA A 156 6.53 -6.81 -13.67
N GLY A 157 6.45 -7.28 -12.44
CA GLY A 157 7.53 -7.99 -11.75
C GLY A 157 8.47 -7.11 -10.93
N ASP A 158 8.48 -5.80 -11.12
CA ASP A 158 9.39 -4.89 -10.39
C ASP A 158 9.04 -4.77 -8.90
N GLY A 159 7.81 -5.10 -8.49
CA GLY A 159 7.42 -5.20 -7.08
C GLY A 159 8.00 -6.40 -6.34
N THR A 160 8.50 -7.42 -7.06
CA THR A 160 8.93 -8.70 -6.46
C THR A 160 9.95 -8.56 -5.33
N PRO A 161 11.01 -7.74 -5.42
CA PRO A 161 11.99 -7.60 -4.33
C PRO A 161 11.37 -7.11 -3.02
N TYR A 162 10.38 -6.23 -3.12
CA TYR A 162 9.68 -5.66 -1.96
C TYR A 162 8.65 -6.62 -1.38
N PHE A 163 7.89 -7.29 -2.23
CA PHE A 163 6.99 -8.36 -1.81
C PHE A 163 7.75 -9.50 -1.13
N GLN A 164 8.98 -9.81 -1.59
CA GLN A 164 9.82 -10.80 -0.92
C GLN A 164 10.18 -10.36 0.50
N LYS A 165 10.57 -9.10 0.72
CA LYS A 165 10.84 -8.56 2.05
C LYS A 165 9.59 -8.61 2.95
N ALA A 166 8.43 -8.25 2.42
CA ALA A 166 7.16 -8.39 3.15
C ALA A 166 6.87 -9.85 3.50
N LEU A 167 7.14 -10.80 2.61
CA LEU A 167 7.00 -12.24 2.87
C LEU A 167 7.97 -12.73 3.94
N ASP A 168 9.23 -12.27 3.91
CA ASP A 168 10.23 -12.65 4.91
C ASP A 168 9.81 -12.17 6.31
N ILE A 169 9.29 -10.94 6.43
CA ILE A 169 8.71 -10.41 7.68
C ILE A 169 7.50 -11.25 8.10
N ALA A 170 6.58 -11.56 7.19
CA ALA A 170 5.43 -12.39 7.50
C ALA A 170 5.84 -13.77 8.01
N ASN A 171 6.84 -14.39 7.43
CA ASN A 171 7.35 -15.71 7.85
C ASN A 171 7.92 -15.69 9.28
N LEU A 172 8.59 -14.62 9.68
CA LEU A 172 9.08 -14.44 11.05
C LEU A 172 7.93 -14.18 12.04
N SER A 173 6.80 -13.68 11.56
CA SER A 173 5.71 -13.13 12.37
C SER A 173 4.47 -14.03 12.45
N ARG A 174 4.47 -15.21 11.81
CA ARG A 174 3.28 -16.11 11.67
C ARG A 174 2.52 -16.39 12.96
N ALA A 175 3.22 -16.49 14.09
CA ALA A 175 2.62 -16.73 15.39
C ALA A 175 1.97 -15.49 16.02
N GLY A 176 2.19 -14.31 15.47
CA GLY A 176 1.65 -13.05 15.95
C GLY A 176 0.20 -12.81 15.51
N VAL A 177 -0.48 -11.92 16.24
CA VAL A 177 -1.88 -11.56 15.95
C VAL A 177 -1.99 -10.90 14.57
N GLY A 178 -2.96 -11.33 13.75
CA GLY A 178 -3.25 -10.79 12.43
C GLY A 178 -2.30 -11.22 11.30
N TRP A 179 -1.30 -12.09 11.59
CA TRP A 179 -0.40 -12.62 10.57
C TRP A 179 -0.95 -13.84 9.86
N ASP A 180 -1.42 -14.81 10.60
CA ASP A 180 -2.12 -15.96 10.04
C ASP A 180 -3.53 -16.06 10.62
N ASN A 181 -4.51 -16.33 9.76
CA ASN A 181 -5.88 -16.57 10.20
C ASN A 181 -6.43 -17.79 9.46
N PRO A 182 -6.95 -18.79 10.18
CA PRO A 182 -7.53 -19.99 9.57
C PRO A 182 -8.83 -19.70 8.81
N SER A 183 -9.47 -18.56 9.07
CA SER A 183 -10.71 -18.17 8.40
C SER A 183 -10.42 -17.27 7.18
N PRO A 184 -10.73 -17.73 5.96
CA PRO A 184 -10.51 -16.93 4.74
C PRO A 184 -11.41 -15.70 4.65
N ALA A 185 -12.34 -15.51 5.56
CA ALA A 185 -13.21 -14.34 5.63
C ALA A 185 -12.54 -13.16 6.36
N VAL A 186 -11.57 -13.45 7.23
CA VAL A 186 -10.86 -12.46 8.03
C VAL A 186 -9.57 -12.04 7.31
N TYR A 187 -9.23 -10.77 7.42
CA TYR A 187 -7.97 -10.27 6.86
C TYR A 187 -6.78 -10.90 7.57
N SER A 188 -5.75 -11.23 6.81
CA SER A 188 -4.49 -11.79 7.30
C SER A 188 -3.34 -11.26 6.44
N ARG A 189 -2.33 -10.67 7.08
CA ARG A 189 -1.14 -10.13 6.40
C ARG A 189 -0.37 -11.24 5.69
N GLY A 190 -0.23 -12.41 6.35
CA GLY A 190 0.44 -13.57 5.78
C GLY A 190 -0.28 -14.10 4.54
N GLN A 191 -1.62 -14.28 4.60
CA GLN A 191 -2.36 -14.74 3.42
C GLN A 191 -2.24 -13.74 2.25
N LEU A 192 -2.32 -12.43 2.52
CA LEU A 192 -2.19 -11.42 1.47
C LEU A 192 -0.86 -11.54 0.73
N ILE A 193 0.25 -11.65 1.46
CA ILE A 193 1.56 -11.70 0.82
C ILE A 193 1.84 -13.07 0.19
N ASP A 194 1.33 -14.15 0.79
CA ASP A 194 1.41 -15.49 0.20
C ASP A 194 0.71 -15.55 -1.16
N GLU A 195 -0.48 -14.96 -1.27
CA GLU A 195 -1.19 -14.85 -2.56
C GLU A 195 -0.39 -14.03 -3.57
N LEU A 196 0.12 -12.85 -3.20
CA LEU A 196 0.92 -11.99 -4.09
C LEU A 196 2.18 -12.67 -4.63
N MET A 197 2.81 -13.52 -3.82
CA MET A 197 4.02 -14.24 -4.19
C MET A 197 3.75 -15.59 -4.83
N ASN A 198 2.51 -16.07 -4.81
CA ASN A 198 2.15 -17.34 -5.44
C ASN A 198 2.08 -17.19 -6.97
N VAL A 199 2.69 -18.13 -7.68
CA VAL A 199 2.71 -18.18 -9.15
C VAL A 199 1.31 -18.15 -9.77
N LYS A 200 0.30 -18.66 -9.08
CA LYS A 200 -1.11 -18.60 -9.53
C LYS A 200 -1.63 -17.18 -9.69
N PHE A 201 -1.08 -16.22 -8.93
CA PHE A 201 -1.45 -14.79 -8.99
C PHE A 201 -0.57 -13.96 -9.94
N HIS A 202 0.30 -14.59 -10.72
CA HIS A 202 1.10 -13.88 -11.72
C HIS A 202 0.21 -13.10 -12.71
N ASP A 203 -0.93 -13.67 -13.10
CA ASP A 203 -1.91 -13.02 -13.97
C ASP A 203 -2.51 -11.76 -13.33
N PHE A 204 -2.71 -11.72 -12.01
CA PHE A 204 -3.12 -10.52 -11.29
C PHE A 204 -2.05 -9.44 -11.35
N ARG A 205 -0.80 -9.78 -11.09
CA ARG A 205 0.31 -8.82 -11.10
C ARG A 205 0.52 -8.20 -12.48
N ASP A 206 0.46 -9.00 -13.54
CA ASP A 206 0.46 -8.48 -14.92
C ASP A 206 -0.76 -7.58 -15.20
N ALA A 207 -1.93 -7.96 -14.70
CA ALA A 207 -3.15 -7.14 -14.84
C ALA A 207 -3.01 -5.80 -14.09
N LEU A 208 -2.40 -5.78 -12.90
CA LEU A 208 -2.14 -4.55 -12.13
C LEU A 208 -1.29 -3.55 -12.94
N PHE A 209 -0.20 -4.02 -13.54
CA PHE A 209 0.63 -3.22 -14.45
C PHE A 209 -0.18 -2.70 -15.65
N ARG A 210 -0.94 -3.58 -16.32
CA ARG A 210 -1.74 -3.20 -17.49
C ARG A 210 -2.82 -2.19 -17.15
N TYR A 211 -3.49 -2.36 -16.03
CA TYR A 211 -4.52 -1.45 -15.53
C TYR A 211 -3.97 -0.03 -15.35
N HIS A 212 -2.82 0.11 -14.69
CA HIS A 212 -2.23 1.40 -14.40
C HIS A 212 -1.46 1.97 -15.60
N PHE A 213 -0.38 1.32 -16.02
CA PHE A 213 0.54 1.87 -17.02
C PHE A 213 -0.03 1.86 -18.44
N ARG A 214 -0.67 0.76 -18.83
CA ARG A 214 -1.27 0.61 -20.18
C ARG A 214 -2.69 1.16 -20.25
N GLY A 215 -3.34 1.36 -19.10
CA GLY A 215 -4.71 1.84 -18.96
C GLY A 215 -4.76 3.28 -18.49
N LEU A 216 -4.72 3.51 -17.18
CA LEU A 216 -4.93 4.84 -16.59
C LEU A 216 -3.97 5.89 -17.13
N ASP A 217 -2.67 5.56 -17.25
CA ASP A 217 -1.65 6.49 -17.75
C ASP A 217 -1.83 6.83 -19.24
N LEU A 218 -2.65 6.10 -19.98
CA LEU A 218 -2.97 6.39 -21.38
C LEU A 218 -4.18 7.31 -21.54
N LEU A 219 -4.99 7.51 -20.48
CA LEU A 219 -6.22 8.31 -20.55
C LEU A 219 -5.99 9.73 -21.09
N HIS A 220 -4.86 10.34 -20.79
CA HIS A 220 -4.52 11.71 -21.27
C HIS A 220 -4.39 11.81 -22.78
N LYS A 221 -4.17 10.70 -23.49
CA LYS A 221 -3.84 10.67 -24.93
C LYS A 221 -4.90 9.95 -25.78
N ASP A 222 -5.43 8.84 -25.27
CA ASP A 222 -6.35 7.97 -26.01
C ASP A 222 -7.29 7.26 -25.02
N GLU A 223 -8.38 7.92 -24.67
CA GLU A 223 -9.36 7.38 -23.72
C GLU A 223 -9.98 6.05 -24.18
N ALA A 224 -10.25 5.88 -25.48
CA ALA A 224 -10.87 4.67 -25.99
C ALA A 224 -9.94 3.47 -25.83
N ARG A 225 -8.68 3.62 -26.20
CA ARG A 225 -7.66 2.59 -26.03
C ARG A 225 -7.35 2.33 -24.55
N ALA A 226 -7.32 3.38 -23.72
CA ALA A 226 -7.17 3.25 -22.28
C ALA A 226 -8.26 2.39 -21.67
N ARG A 227 -9.55 2.68 -21.95
CA ARG A 227 -10.69 1.86 -21.47
C ARG A 227 -10.59 0.42 -21.95
N LYS A 228 -10.24 0.18 -23.22
CA LYS A 228 -10.03 -1.18 -23.74
C LYS A 228 -8.95 -1.93 -22.96
N ASN A 229 -7.83 -1.29 -22.64
CA ASN A 229 -6.74 -1.90 -21.88
C ASN A 229 -7.12 -2.16 -20.42
N ILE A 230 -7.82 -1.22 -19.79
CA ILE A 230 -8.35 -1.37 -18.43
C ILE A 230 -9.33 -2.55 -18.38
N PHE A 231 -10.27 -2.63 -19.31
CA PHE A 231 -11.20 -3.75 -19.36
C PHE A 231 -10.49 -5.09 -19.56
N ALA A 232 -9.50 -5.16 -20.45
CA ALA A 232 -8.72 -6.37 -20.67
C ALA A 232 -7.95 -6.82 -19.40
N ALA A 233 -7.46 -5.86 -18.60
CA ALA A 233 -6.85 -6.17 -17.31
C ALA A 233 -7.89 -6.71 -16.30
N LEU A 234 -9.07 -6.11 -16.23
CA LEU A 234 -10.16 -6.55 -15.35
C LEU A 234 -10.71 -7.94 -15.77
N ASP A 235 -10.86 -8.19 -17.06
CA ASP A 235 -11.27 -9.51 -17.59
C ASP A 235 -10.25 -10.60 -17.23
N LYS A 236 -8.95 -10.27 -17.25
CA LYS A 236 -7.88 -11.18 -16.81
C LYS A 236 -8.01 -11.52 -15.32
N ILE A 237 -8.34 -10.53 -14.47
CA ILE A 237 -8.60 -10.73 -13.05
C ILE A 237 -9.86 -11.60 -12.84
N GLY A 238 -10.95 -11.34 -13.58
CA GLY A 238 -12.17 -12.16 -13.53
C GLY A 238 -11.90 -13.62 -13.88
N LYS A 239 -11.14 -13.89 -14.95
CA LYS A 239 -10.73 -15.24 -15.32
C LYS A 239 -9.84 -15.92 -14.28
N LEU A 240 -8.99 -15.16 -13.59
CA LEU A 240 -8.21 -15.69 -12.48
C LEU A 240 -9.14 -16.09 -11.33
N GLN A 241 -10.10 -15.24 -10.97
CA GLN A 241 -11.06 -15.50 -9.90
C GLN A 241 -11.85 -16.80 -10.14
N GLU A 242 -12.28 -17.06 -11.36
CA GLU A 242 -12.92 -18.32 -11.75
C GLU A 242 -12.02 -19.55 -11.55
N LYS A 243 -10.72 -19.41 -11.81
CA LYS A 243 -9.74 -20.51 -11.70
C LYS A 243 -9.36 -20.85 -10.27
N ILE A 244 -9.22 -19.84 -9.40
CA ILE A 244 -8.73 -20.07 -8.03
C ILE A 244 -9.80 -20.65 -7.10
N ASN A 245 -11.08 -20.47 -7.40
CA ASN A 245 -12.25 -21.00 -6.67
C ASN A 245 -12.18 -20.82 -5.14
N VAL A 246 -11.49 -19.79 -4.66
CA VAL A 246 -11.36 -19.41 -3.26
C VAL A 246 -11.51 -17.90 -3.09
N ARG A 247 -11.88 -17.47 -1.90
CA ARG A 247 -11.89 -16.04 -1.57
C ARG A 247 -10.45 -15.54 -1.48
N SER A 248 -10.06 -14.67 -2.41
CA SER A 248 -8.74 -14.06 -2.45
C SER A 248 -8.73 -12.72 -1.76
N LEU A 249 -7.76 -12.51 -0.85
CA LEU A 249 -7.51 -11.21 -0.22
C LEU A 249 -6.95 -10.20 -1.23
N VAL A 250 -6.07 -10.64 -2.11
CA VAL A 250 -5.47 -9.80 -3.15
C VAL A 250 -6.54 -9.23 -4.09
N LEU A 251 -7.48 -10.06 -4.56
CA LEU A 251 -8.54 -9.60 -5.46
C LEU A 251 -9.53 -8.69 -4.72
N ARG A 252 -9.89 -9.03 -3.49
CA ARG A 252 -10.76 -8.19 -2.66
C ARG A 252 -10.14 -6.81 -2.44
N THR A 253 -8.91 -6.73 -1.95
CA THR A 253 -8.24 -5.45 -1.70
C THR A 253 -8.06 -4.60 -2.96
N PHE A 254 -7.87 -5.23 -4.11
CA PHE A 254 -7.83 -4.53 -5.39
C PHE A 254 -9.18 -3.88 -5.72
N PHE A 255 -10.27 -4.63 -5.69
CA PHE A 255 -11.59 -4.08 -6.01
C PHE A 255 -12.06 -3.06 -4.98
N ASP A 256 -11.80 -3.28 -3.67
CA ASP A 256 -12.09 -2.30 -2.61
C ASP A 256 -11.38 -0.95 -2.85
N ALA A 257 -10.18 -0.97 -3.46
CA ALA A 257 -9.46 0.24 -3.83
C ALA A 257 -9.96 0.86 -5.15
N LYS A 258 -10.53 0.08 -6.09
CA LYS A 258 -10.71 0.46 -7.49
C LYS A 258 -12.15 0.60 -7.98
N TYR A 259 -13.14 0.02 -7.31
CA TYR A 259 -14.50 -0.06 -7.84
C TYR A 259 -15.11 1.30 -8.25
N GLN A 260 -14.83 2.37 -7.50
CA GLN A 260 -15.30 3.71 -7.82
C GLN A 260 -14.61 4.26 -9.08
N GLU A 261 -13.27 4.15 -9.15
CA GLU A 261 -12.48 4.57 -10.30
C GLU A 261 -12.88 3.79 -11.57
N ILE A 262 -13.09 2.47 -11.44
CA ILE A 262 -13.56 1.62 -12.52
C ILE A 262 -14.91 2.13 -13.05
N ALA A 263 -15.88 2.34 -12.16
CA ALA A 263 -17.17 2.86 -12.55
C ALA A 263 -17.08 4.21 -13.29
N GLU A 264 -16.24 5.12 -12.80
CA GLU A 264 -16.01 6.44 -13.40
C GLU A 264 -15.35 6.37 -14.77
N VAL A 265 -14.34 5.52 -14.95
CA VAL A 265 -13.61 5.35 -16.22
C VAL A 265 -14.58 4.93 -17.35
N PHE A 266 -15.58 4.13 -17.03
CA PHE A 266 -16.54 3.62 -18.03
C PHE A 266 -17.83 4.44 -18.17
N LEU A 267 -17.99 5.56 -17.43
CA LEU A 267 -19.21 6.40 -17.57
C LEU A 267 -19.45 6.88 -18.99
N LYS A 268 -18.38 7.21 -19.73
CA LYS A 268 -18.45 7.68 -21.13
C LYS A 268 -18.28 6.54 -22.16
N ASP A 269 -18.31 5.29 -21.73
CA ASP A 269 -18.20 4.17 -22.67
C ASP A 269 -19.48 4.07 -23.53
N PRO A 270 -19.36 3.93 -24.86
CA PRO A 270 -20.52 3.80 -25.74
C PRO A 270 -21.29 2.50 -25.50
N ASP A 271 -20.61 1.43 -25.06
CA ASP A 271 -21.21 0.15 -24.73
C ASP A 271 -21.61 0.11 -23.26
N ARG A 272 -22.90 0.29 -22.98
CA ARG A 272 -23.44 0.25 -21.60
C ARG A 272 -23.49 -1.15 -21.00
N GLU A 273 -23.41 -2.20 -21.81
CA GLU A 273 -23.32 -3.58 -21.32
C GLU A 273 -22.02 -3.84 -20.57
N ILE A 274 -21.03 -2.94 -20.71
CA ILE A 274 -19.78 -3.00 -19.95
C ILE A 274 -20.04 -3.09 -18.44
N PHE A 275 -21.05 -2.38 -17.90
CA PHE A 275 -21.36 -2.39 -16.47
C PHE A 275 -21.91 -3.75 -16.00
N ALA A 276 -22.71 -4.44 -16.83
CA ALA A 276 -23.14 -5.79 -16.52
C ALA A 276 -21.96 -6.79 -16.49
N ARG A 277 -20.97 -6.59 -17.38
CA ARG A 277 -19.73 -7.38 -17.36
C ARG A 277 -18.87 -7.08 -16.14
N LEU A 278 -18.74 -5.80 -15.74
CA LEU A 278 -18.04 -5.38 -14.53
C LEU A 278 -18.69 -5.98 -13.27
N SER A 279 -20.02 -5.98 -13.18
CA SER A 279 -20.76 -6.60 -12.07
C SER A 279 -20.50 -8.11 -11.94
N LYS A 280 -20.24 -8.81 -13.05
CA LYS A 280 -19.84 -10.23 -13.01
C LYS A 280 -18.39 -10.44 -12.52
N ILE A 281 -17.50 -9.53 -12.91
CA ILE A 281 -16.09 -9.58 -12.49
C ILE A 281 -15.93 -9.22 -11.02
N ASP A 282 -16.69 -8.22 -10.55
CA ASP A 282 -16.66 -7.71 -9.19
C ASP A 282 -18.08 -7.66 -8.58
N PRO A 283 -18.62 -8.82 -8.18
CA PRO A 283 -19.97 -8.90 -7.63
C PRO A 283 -20.12 -8.18 -6.28
N ALA A 284 -19.04 -8.00 -5.55
CA ALA A 284 -19.07 -7.30 -4.26
C ALA A 284 -19.47 -5.81 -4.39
N HIS A 285 -19.15 -5.20 -5.54
CA HIS A 285 -19.47 -3.79 -5.82
C HIS A 285 -20.51 -3.62 -6.94
N GLN A 286 -21.30 -4.65 -7.22
CA GLN A 286 -22.33 -4.68 -8.27
C GLN A 286 -23.23 -3.43 -8.24
N THR A 287 -23.76 -3.05 -7.09
CA THR A 287 -24.63 -1.88 -6.92
C THR A 287 -24.01 -0.61 -7.50
N LYS A 288 -22.69 -0.41 -7.32
CA LYS A 288 -21.98 0.75 -7.86
C LYS A 288 -21.95 0.76 -9.38
N TYR A 289 -21.77 -0.39 -10.01
CA TYR A 289 -21.78 -0.51 -11.47
C TYR A 289 -23.18 -0.33 -12.04
N GLU A 290 -24.21 -0.85 -11.37
CA GLU A 290 -25.62 -0.64 -11.73
C GLU A 290 -26.00 0.84 -11.67
N GLU A 291 -25.67 1.55 -10.58
CA GLU A 291 -25.85 3.00 -10.46
C GLU A 291 -25.16 3.76 -11.61
N ALA A 292 -23.91 3.38 -11.92
CA ALA A 292 -23.15 4.00 -13.00
C ALA A 292 -23.79 3.75 -14.38
N SER A 293 -24.39 2.58 -14.59
CA SER A 293 -25.09 2.24 -15.83
C SER A 293 -26.29 3.14 -16.14
N GLN A 294 -26.94 3.66 -15.09
CA GLN A 294 -28.14 4.51 -15.19
C GLN A 294 -27.81 6.00 -15.34
N ARG A 295 -26.55 6.40 -15.12
CA ARG A 295 -26.14 7.81 -15.27
C ARG A 295 -26.15 8.23 -16.75
N PRO A 296 -26.59 9.46 -17.08
CA PRO A 296 -26.44 10.00 -18.41
C PRO A 296 -24.96 10.09 -18.80
N ARG A 297 -24.68 10.02 -20.11
CA ARG A 297 -23.32 10.13 -20.68
C ARG A 297 -22.73 11.51 -20.53
#